data_083927cb27e177c392fd773c206fcd90
#
_entry.id   083927cb27e177c392fd773c206fcd90
#
_cell.length_a   1.000
_cell.length_b   1.000
_cell.length_c   1.000
_cell.angle_alpha   90.00
_cell.angle_beta   90.00
_cell.angle_gamma   90.00
#
_symmetry.space_group_name_H-M   'P 1'
#
loop_
_entity.id
_entity.type
_entity.pdbx_description
1 polymer ?
#
loop_
_entity_poly.entity_id
_entity_poly.type
_entity_poly.pdbx_seq_one_letter_code
_entity_poly.pdbx_strand_id
1 'polypeptide(L)'
;CLSKKNNYFLAGGVIDLEKNIWIGLMEDYDGDHIVSYSLEKTYQQPNFIYSSQGLLGYLALNSNDNKLAWIEWTKTSMPWDLNELKLAKLNEKGNIIRTVSFNNEYFKLKEKISFFNPVWSEKGDLYVAEDSSGWWNITQIKTDTDNKPIVISQNKWTIQVEIAFPQWVLGMSSFSCVGDDVVGAFAKDGVWSLALFHNNGSIQIIDQPFNEFSGLYSNQNRLVAISSSSVISEGIFEIDLLDKSWEHTPASSVILDPKEISIGESFWFTGSNEDKVHAWYYPPLNSQISLPPLLVKSHSGPTGMARCGLDLEV
;
A
#
# COMPACT_ATOMS: atom_id res chain seq x y z
N CYS A 1 -14.60 -22.63 8.76
CA CYS A 1 -14.88 -22.02 7.45
C CYS A 1 -16.14 -21.16 7.56
N LEU A 2 -16.08 -19.87 7.23
CA LEU A 2 -17.21 -18.94 7.34
C LEU A 2 -18.18 -19.08 6.15
N SER A 3 -17.65 -19.21 4.94
CA SER A 3 -18.44 -19.30 3.71
C SER A 3 -18.78 -20.74 3.31
N LYS A 4 -19.87 -20.91 2.55
CA LYS A 4 -20.12 -22.14 1.81
C LYS A 4 -19.22 -22.22 0.58
N LYS A 5 -18.97 -23.43 0.06
CA LYS A 5 -18.31 -23.61 -1.23
C LYS A 5 -19.28 -23.12 -2.32
N ASN A 6 -18.89 -22.07 -3.05
CA ASN A 6 -19.69 -21.41 -4.09
C ASN A 6 -18.79 -20.98 -5.26
N ASN A 7 -19.39 -20.44 -6.30
CA ASN A 7 -18.71 -19.90 -7.49
C ASN A 7 -18.40 -18.43 -7.34
N TYR A 8 -17.77 -18.05 -6.23
CA TYR A 8 -17.25 -16.68 -6.01
C TYR A 8 -15.88 -16.72 -5.35
N PHE A 9 -15.16 -15.62 -5.49
CA PHE A 9 -13.86 -15.40 -4.86
C PHE A 9 -13.99 -14.39 -3.73
N LEU A 10 -13.24 -14.61 -2.65
CA LEU A 10 -13.17 -13.70 -1.52
C LEU A 10 -11.73 -13.18 -1.40
N ALA A 11 -11.58 -11.89 -1.22
CA ALA A 11 -10.29 -11.24 -1.06
C ALA A 11 -10.40 -10.07 -0.08
N GLY A 12 -9.26 -9.62 0.39
CA GLY A 12 -9.06 -8.41 1.20
C GLY A 12 -10.16 -8.22 2.24
N GLY A 13 -9.88 -8.32 3.51
CA GLY A 13 -10.95 -8.20 4.48
C GLY A 13 -10.48 -7.58 5.79
N VAL A 14 -11.43 -7.01 6.50
CA VAL A 14 -11.28 -6.39 7.82
C VAL A 14 -12.22 -7.05 8.80
N ILE A 15 -11.86 -7.04 10.07
CA ILE A 15 -12.66 -7.64 11.14
C ILE A 15 -13.18 -6.52 12.03
N ASP A 16 -14.50 -6.51 12.23
CA ASP A 16 -15.15 -5.72 13.26
C ASP A 16 -15.36 -6.62 14.49
N LEU A 17 -14.50 -6.48 15.48
CA LEU A 17 -14.55 -7.27 16.70
C LEU A 17 -15.77 -6.91 17.56
N GLU A 18 -16.23 -5.67 17.54
CA GLU A 18 -17.40 -5.25 18.32
C GLU A 18 -18.67 -5.87 17.79
N LYS A 19 -18.81 -5.95 16.46
CA LYS A 19 -19.96 -6.58 15.79
C LYS A 19 -19.78 -8.06 15.51
N ASN A 20 -18.59 -8.58 15.78
CA ASN A 20 -18.22 -9.97 15.54
C ASN A 20 -18.47 -10.41 14.08
N ILE A 21 -18.05 -9.55 13.12
CA ILE A 21 -18.19 -9.78 11.68
C ILE A 21 -16.87 -9.60 10.95
N TRP A 22 -16.68 -10.37 9.89
CA TRP A 22 -15.70 -10.12 8.85
C TRP A 22 -16.38 -9.37 7.69
N ILE A 23 -15.77 -8.30 7.20
CA ILE A 23 -16.19 -7.55 6.02
C ILE A 23 -15.10 -7.69 4.97
N GLY A 24 -15.43 -8.08 3.76
CA GLY A 24 -14.44 -8.27 2.71
C GLY A 24 -15.01 -8.11 1.30
N LEU A 25 -14.12 -8.21 0.34
CA LEU A 25 -14.45 -8.19 -1.08
C LEU A 25 -14.90 -9.56 -1.54
N MET A 26 -15.90 -9.58 -2.40
CA MET A 26 -16.37 -10.76 -3.12
C MET A 26 -16.51 -10.45 -4.59
N GLU A 27 -15.96 -11.31 -5.43
CA GLU A 27 -16.15 -11.29 -6.88
C GLU A 27 -16.99 -12.51 -7.28
N ASP A 28 -18.03 -12.28 -8.05
CA ASP A 28 -18.85 -13.31 -8.69
C ASP A 28 -19.17 -12.95 -10.14
N TYR A 29 -20.13 -13.65 -10.74
CA TYR A 29 -20.54 -13.41 -12.14
C TYR A 29 -21.14 -12.01 -12.35
N ASP A 30 -21.82 -11.46 -11.34
CA ASP A 30 -22.51 -10.17 -11.41
C ASP A 30 -21.56 -8.99 -11.16
N GLY A 31 -20.39 -9.20 -10.58
CA GLY A 31 -19.35 -8.19 -10.36
C GLY A 31 -18.72 -8.24 -8.98
N ASP A 32 -18.20 -7.09 -8.56
CA ASP A 32 -17.55 -6.91 -7.26
C ASP A 32 -18.50 -6.40 -6.21
N HIS A 33 -18.40 -6.99 -5.03
CA HIS A 33 -19.25 -6.69 -3.89
C HIS A 33 -18.42 -6.52 -2.61
N ILE A 34 -18.93 -5.73 -1.68
CA ILE A 34 -18.51 -5.77 -0.28
C ILE A 34 -19.54 -6.61 0.45
N VAL A 35 -19.08 -7.65 1.13
CA VAL A 35 -19.92 -8.59 1.86
C VAL A 35 -19.48 -8.74 3.30
N SER A 36 -20.38 -9.22 4.17
CA SER A 36 -20.02 -9.59 5.53
C SER A 36 -20.44 -11.01 5.89
N TYR A 37 -19.70 -11.58 6.82
CA TYR A 37 -19.98 -12.86 7.46
C TYR A 37 -19.87 -12.71 8.97
N SER A 38 -20.82 -13.31 9.72
CA SER A 38 -20.68 -13.41 11.16
C SER A 38 -19.53 -14.35 11.54
N LEU A 39 -18.70 -13.98 12.49
CA LEU A 39 -17.63 -14.84 13.00
C LEU A 39 -18.15 -15.98 13.90
N GLU A 40 -19.38 -15.89 14.36
CA GLU A 40 -20.02 -16.91 15.21
C GLU A 40 -20.58 -18.11 14.43
N LYS A 41 -20.80 -17.93 13.13
CA LYS A 41 -21.48 -18.93 12.30
C LYS A 41 -20.53 -19.51 11.27
N THR A 42 -20.78 -20.73 10.85
CA THR A 42 -20.07 -21.42 9.77
C THR A 42 -20.97 -21.65 8.56
N TYR A 43 -20.39 -21.84 7.39
CA TYR A 43 -21.10 -22.19 6.15
C TYR A 43 -22.25 -21.25 5.79
N GLN A 44 -22.05 -19.95 5.94
CA GLN A 44 -23.06 -18.93 5.70
C GLN A 44 -23.15 -18.53 4.22
N GLN A 45 -24.26 -17.92 3.85
CA GLN A 45 -24.36 -17.09 2.66
C GLN A 45 -23.79 -15.69 2.96
N PRO A 46 -23.21 -14.98 1.98
CA PRO A 46 -22.76 -13.62 2.16
C PRO A 46 -23.94 -12.68 2.44
N ASN A 47 -23.72 -11.75 3.37
CA ASN A 47 -24.60 -10.60 3.51
C ASN A 47 -24.02 -9.46 2.65
N PHE A 48 -24.74 -9.05 1.60
CA PHE A 48 -24.31 -8.00 0.68
C PHE A 48 -24.46 -6.63 1.36
N ILE A 49 -23.34 -5.90 1.45
CA ILE A 49 -23.28 -4.54 2.01
C ILE A 49 -23.27 -3.50 0.90
N TYR A 50 -22.53 -3.78 -0.18
CA TYR A 50 -22.38 -2.90 -1.34
C TYR A 50 -22.15 -3.72 -2.60
N SER A 51 -22.62 -3.24 -3.74
CA SER A 51 -22.36 -3.83 -5.06
C SER A 51 -21.91 -2.75 -6.02
N SER A 52 -20.83 -3.00 -6.74
CA SER A 52 -20.25 -2.07 -7.71
C SER A 52 -20.49 -2.53 -9.13
N GLN A 53 -20.56 -1.58 -10.07
CA GLN A 53 -20.43 -1.85 -11.50
C GLN A 53 -18.97 -1.85 -11.97
N GLY A 54 -18.07 -1.34 -11.12
CA GLY A 54 -16.61 -1.31 -11.31
C GLY A 54 -15.92 -2.43 -10.56
N LEU A 55 -14.68 -2.19 -10.16
CA LEU A 55 -13.82 -3.04 -9.38
C LEU A 55 -13.56 -2.40 -8.02
N LEU A 56 -13.37 -3.23 -6.99
CA LEU A 56 -13.22 -2.81 -5.60
C LEU A 56 -11.89 -3.24 -5.01
N GLY A 57 -11.32 -2.42 -4.12
CA GLY A 57 -10.11 -2.75 -3.42
C GLY A 57 -9.91 -1.98 -2.11
N TYR A 58 -8.96 -2.46 -1.31
CA TYR A 58 -8.38 -1.72 -0.18
C TYR A 58 -9.38 -1.25 0.87
N LEU A 59 -10.09 -2.22 1.47
CA LEU A 59 -11.02 -1.93 2.58
C LEU A 59 -10.26 -1.47 3.82
N ALA A 60 -10.76 -0.41 4.45
CA ALA A 60 -10.29 0.08 5.74
C ALA A 60 -11.49 0.38 6.66
N LEU A 61 -11.51 -0.21 7.84
CA LEU A 61 -12.61 -0.09 8.80
C LEU A 61 -12.17 0.72 10.02
N ASN A 62 -13.01 1.68 10.41
CA ASN A 62 -12.99 2.31 11.72
C ASN A 62 -14.23 1.84 12.48
N SER A 63 -14.07 0.82 13.33
CA SER A 63 -15.16 0.24 14.12
C SER A 63 -15.72 1.24 15.12
N ASN A 64 -14.86 2.04 15.77
CA ASN A 64 -15.28 3.02 16.81
C ASN A 64 -16.26 4.05 16.24
N ASP A 65 -16.02 4.51 15.02
CA ASP A 65 -16.89 5.50 14.36
C ASP A 65 -17.90 4.87 13.40
N ASN A 66 -17.92 3.55 13.24
CA ASN A 66 -18.73 2.86 12.24
C ASN A 66 -18.53 3.41 10.82
N LYS A 67 -17.27 3.55 10.39
CA LYS A 67 -16.89 4.05 9.07
C LYS A 67 -16.12 2.99 8.29
N LEU A 68 -16.45 2.84 7.00
CA LEU A 68 -15.75 1.97 6.07
C LEU A 68 -15.24 2.80 4.90
N ALA A 69 -13.96 2.69 4.58
CA ALA A 69 -13.37 3.27 3.38
C ALA A 69 -12.95 2.16 2.41
N TRP A 70 -13.02 2.45 1.11
CA TRP A 70 -12.50 1.59 0.06
C TRP A 70 -12.16 2.38 -1.19
N ILE A 71 -11.47 1.74 -2.13
CA ILE A 71 -11.15 2.30 -3.44
C ILE A 71 -11.99 1.59 -4.50
N GLU A 72 -12.55 2.35 -5.41
CA GLU A 72 -13.39 1.88 -6.51
C GLU A 72 -12.90 2.46 -7.85
N TRP A 73 -12.79 1.62 -8.88
CA TRP A 73 -12.41 2.07 -10.22
C TRP A 73 -13.22 1.36 -11.30
N THR A 74 -13.25 1.94 -12.49
CA THR A 74 -13.99 1.38 -13.62
C THR A 74 -13.20 0.24 -14.28
N LYS A 75 -13.91 -0.70 -14.93
CA LYS A 75 -13.29 -1.81 -15.69
C LYS A 75 -12.46 -1.34 -16.91
N THR A 76 -12.56 -0.06 -17.27
CA THR A 76 -11.84 0.55 -18.41
C THR A 76 -10.62 1.35 -18.01
N SER A 77 -10.34 1.47 -16.73
CA SER A 77 -9.19 2.19 -16.18
C SER A 77 -8.36 1.27 -15.29
N MET A 78 -7.05 1.54 -15.23
CA MET A 78 -6.24 0.92 -14.19
C MET A 78 -6.37 1.71 -12.88
N PRO A 79 -6.26 1.05 -11.71
CA PRO A 79 -6.47 1.73 -10.43
C PRO A 79 -5.43 2.82 -10.12
N TRP A 80 -4.27 2.79 -10.77
CA TRP A 80 -3.25 3.85 -10.65
C TRP A 80 -3.43 5.01 -11.64
N ASP A 81 -4.35 4.89 -12.62
CA ASP A 81 -4.65 5.97 -13.58
C ASP A 81 -5.82 6.82 -13.11
N LEU A 82 -6.86 6.17 -12.58
CA LEU A 82 -8.06 6.84 -12.11
C LEU A 82 -8.88 5.92 -11.21
N ASN A 83 -9.13 6.36 -10.00
CA ASN A 83 -10.05 5.70 -9.09
C ASN A 83 -10.76 6.72 -8.19
N GLU A 84 -11.67 6.24 -7.37
CA GLU A 84 -12.36 7.02 -6.35
C GLU A 84 -12.15 6.42 -4.97
N LEU A 85 -11.92 7.26 -3.98
CA LEU A 85 -12.01 6.88 -2.58
C LEU A 85 -13.46 6.99 -2.13
N LYS A 86 -14.03 5.89 -1.69
CA LYS A 86 -15.38 5.84 -1.10
C LYS A 86 -15.28 5.80 0.41
N LEU A 87 -16.20 6.50 1.06
CA LEU A 87 -16.32 6.52 2.50
C LEU A 87 -17.76 6.31 2.89
N ALA A 88 -18.05 5.24 3.64
CA ALA A 88 -19.39 4.90 4.09
C ALA A 88 -19.53 5.02 5.61
N LYS A 89 -20.72 5.44 6.02
CA LYS A 89 -21.21 5.27 7.40
C LYS A 89 -21.98 3.97 7.48
N LEU A 90 -21.66 3.17 8.49
CA LEU A 90 -22.34 1.91 8.77
C LEU A 90 -23.33 2.08 9.94
N ASN A 91 -24.39 1.30 9.94
CA ASN A 91 -25.26 1.14 11.11
C ASN A 91 -24.67 0.08 12.07
N GLU A 92 -25.34 -0.13 13.18
CA GLU A 92 -24.93 -1.12 14.21
C GLU A 92 -24.90 -2.57 13.70
N LYS A 93 -25.56 -2.87 12.58
CA LYS A 93 -25.54 -4.19 11.94
C LYS A 93 -24.46 -4.32 10.86
N GLY A 94 -23.65 -3.27 10.65
CA GLY A 94 -22.61 -3.24 9.62
C GLY A 94 -23.11 -2.94 8.19
N ASN A 95 -24.36 -2.51 8.02
CA ASN A 95 -24.88 -2.14 6.70
C ASN A 95 -24.63 -0.64 6.42
N ILE A 96 -24.38 -0.31 5.17
CA ILE A 96 -24.18 1.08 4.73
C ILE A 96 -25.49 1.87 4.83
N ILE A 97 -25.44 3.04 5.46
CA ILE A 97 -26.55 4.00 5.53
C ILE A 97 -26.28 5.25 4.70
N ARG A 98 -25.02 5.53 4.39
CA ARG A 98 -24.62 6.66 3.56
C ARG A 98 -23.24 6.42 2.97
N THR A 99 -23.00 6.90 1.74
CA THR A 99 -21.69 6.88 1.08
C THR A 99 -21.36 8.27 0.55
N VAL A 100 -20.09 8.65 0.63
CA VAL A 100 -19.50 9.85 0.02
C VAL A 100 -18.35 9.40 -0.87
N SER A 101 -18.22 9.98 -2.05
CA SER A 101 -17.12 9.73 -2.98
C SER A 101 -16.16 10.90 -2.98
N PHE A 102 -14.88 10.58 -2.98
CA PHE A 102 -13.79 11.53 -3.19
C PHE A 102 -13.14 11.21 -4.53
N ASN A 103 -13.09 12.17 -5.41
CA ASN A 103 -12.54 12.06 -6.76
C ASN A 103 -11.96 13.41 -7.20
N ASN A 104 -11.51 13.52 -8.44
CA ASN A 104 -10.97 14.76 -8.98
C ASN A 104 -11.95 15.94 -8.93
N GLU A 105 -13.26 15.70 -9.12
CA GLU A 105 -14.28 16.75 -9.02
C GLU A 105 -14.39 17.28 -7.59
N TYR A 106 -14.35 16.36 -6.62
CA TYR A 106 -14.39 16.72 -5.21
C TYR A 106 -13.22 17.64 -4.83
N PHE A 107 -12.01 17.31 -5.28
CA PHE A 107 -10.79 18.09 -5.05
C PHE A 107 -10.67 19.31 -5.99
N LYS A 108 -11.61 19.50 -6.93
CA LYS A 108 -11.60 20.56 -7.95
C LYS A 108 -10.33 20.52 -8.82
N LEU A 109 -9.83 19.34 -9.07
CA LEU A 109 -8.66 19.11 -9.90
C LEU A 109 -9.07 19.01 -11.37
N LYS A 110 -8.22 19.53 -12.27
CA LYS A 110 -8.41 19.39 -13.72
C LYS A 110 -7.94 18.02 -14.22
N GLU A 111 -6.99 17.43 -13.54
CA GLU A 111 -6.36 16.18 -13.87
C GLU A 111 -7.00 15.03 -13.10
N LYS A 112 -6.78 13.82 -13.57
CA LYS A 112 -7.18 12.59 -12.89
C LYS A 112 -6.45 12.47 -11.57
N ILE A 113 -7.07 11.82 -10.59
CA ILE A 113 -6.48 11.49 -9.30
C ILE A 113 -6.67 10.02 -9.03
N SER A 114 -5.68 9.42 -8.41
CA SER A 114 -5.75 8.05 -7.90
C SER A 114 -5.44 8.02 -6.42
N PHE A 115 -6.06 7.09 -5.71
CA PHE A 115 -5.92 6.86 -4.28
C PHE A 115 -5.37 5.48 -4.02
N PHE A 116 -4.60 5.32 -2.93
CA PHE A 116 -4.03 4.06 -2.52
C PHE A 116 -3.98 3.93 -1.00
N ASN A 117 -4.20 2.71 -0.49
CA ASN A 117 -3.95 2.33 0.90
C ASN A 117 -4.65 3.24 1.93
N PRO A 118 -5.99 3.33 1.95
CA PRO A 118 -6.69 4.04 3.01
C PRO A 118 -6.44 3.35 4.36
N VAL A 119 -6.09 4.14 5.37
CA VAL A 119 -5.89 3.66 6.75
C VAL A 119 -6.46 4.65 7.76
N TRP A 120 -7.00 4.14 8.86
CA TRP A 120 -7.54 4.95 9.94
C TRP A 120 -6.55 5.08 11.08
N SER A 121 -6.40 6.29 11.60
CA SER A 121 -5.73 6.49 12.89
C SER A 121 -6.66 6.13 14.06
N GLU A 122 -6.09 5.97 15.23
CA GLU A 122 -6.85 5.71 16.47
C GLU A 122 -7.86 6.84 16.79
N LYS A 123 -7.56 8.07 16.37
CA LYS A 123 -8.46 9.24 16.54
C LYS A 123 -9.56 9.34 15.48
N GLY A 124 -9.61 8.43 14.52
CA GLY A 124 -10.62 8.41 13.47
C GLY A 124 -10.32 9.34 12.29
N ASP A 125 -9.09 9.82 12.14
CA ASP A 125 -8.63 10.48 10.93
C ASP A 125 -8.30 9.44 9.85
N LEU A 126 -8.71 9.68 8.62
CA LEU A 126 -8.39 8.82 7.47
C LEU A 126 -7.14 9.35 6.78
N TYR A 127 -6.17 8.47 6.58
CA TYR A 127 -5.00 8.73 5.75
C TYR A 127 -5.09 7.89 4.47
N VAL A 128 -4.70 8.48 3.36
CA VAL A 128 -4.69 7.83 2.04
C VAL A 128 -3.56 8.41 1.21
N ALA A 129 -2.86 7.60 0.42
CA ALA A 129 -1.95 8.13 -0.57
C ALA A 129 -2.74 8.58 -1.80
N GLU A 130 -2.33 9.71 -2.43
CA GLU A 130 -2.92 10.24 -3.65
C GLU A 130 -1.85 10.96 -4.50
N ASP A 131 -2.09 11.10 -5.80
CA ASP A 131 -1.10 11.52 -6.79
C ASP A 131 -1.31 12.92 -7.40
N SER A 132 -2.21 13.73 -6.82
CA SER A 132 -2.55 15.06 -7.37
C SER A 132 -1.39 16.05 -7.48
N SER A 133 -0.34 15.84 -6.69
CA SER A 133 0.88 16.64 -6.72
C SER A 133 1.89 16.26 -7.81
N GLY A 134 1.60 15.18 -8.57
CA GLY A 134 2.55 14.51 -9.46
C GLY A 134 3.46 13.50 -8.77
N TRP A 135 3.25 13.29 -7.48
CA TRP A 135 3.91 12.30 -6.64
C TRP A 135 2.87 11.65 -5.73
N TRP A 136 3.03 10.37 -5.46
CA TRP A 136 2.20 9.68 -4.48
C TRP A 136 2.55 10.14 -3.07
N ASN A 137 1.70 10.98 -2.48
CA ASN A 137 1.90 11.53 -1.14
C ASN A 137 0.69 11.24 -0.23
N ILE A 138 0.92 11.25 1.09
CA ILE A 138 -0.13 10.96 2.08
C ILE A 138 -0.97 12.21 2.31
N THR A 139 -2.27 12.06 2.15
CA THR A 139 -3.28 13.06 2.48
C THR A 139 -4.08 12.63 3.71
N GLN A 140 -4.28 13.54 4.65
CA GLN A 140 -5.13 13.36 5.83
C GLN A 140 -6.53 13.91 5.54
N ILE A 141 -7.55 13.10 5.78
CA ILE A 141 -8.96 13.46 5.64
C ILE A 141 -9.64 13.34 6.99
N LYS A 142 -10.10 14.47 7.55
CA LYS A 142 -10.93 14.53 8.76
C LYS A 142 -12.38 14.69 8.36
N THR A 143 -13.25 13.87 8.92
CA THR A 143 -14.66 13.88 8.60
C THR A 143 -15.53 14.09 9.84
N ASP A 144 -16.72 14.66 9.66
CA ASP A 144 -17.76 14.67 10.68
C ASP A 144 -18.42 13.28 10.85
N THR A 145 -19.43 13.22 11.69
CA THR A 145 -20.23 12.01 11.95
C THR A 145 -20.97 11.51 10.70
N ASP A 146 -21.20 12.39 9.74
CA ASP A 146 -21.92 12.10 8.48
C ASP A 146 -20.97 11.80 7.31
N ASN A 147 -19.67 11.63 7.58
CA ASN A 147 -18.60 11.45 6.59
C ASN A 147 -18.37 12.68 5.68
N LYS A 148 -18.91 13.83 6.01
CA LYS A 148 -18.53 15.06 5.31
C LYS A 148 -17.15 15.46 5.75
N PRO A 149 -16.22 15.80 4.84
CA PRO A 149 -14.90 16.24 5.22
C PRO A 149 -14.98 17.60 5.90
N ILE A 150 -14.32 17.69 7.05
CA ILE A 150 -14.13 18.92 7.80
C ILE A 150 -12.81 19.57 7.38
N VAL A 151 -11.77 18.75 7.24
CA VAL A 151 -10.42 19.18 6.85
C VAL A 151 -9.82 18.13 5.91
N ILE A 152 -9.23 18.59 4.83
CA ILE A 152 -8.39 17.80 3.95
C ILE A 152 -7.01 18.45 3.97
N SER A 153 -6.02 17.73 4.48
CA SER A 153 -4.65 18.21 4.59
C SER A 153 -3.81 17.52 3.53
N GLN A 154 -3.96 17.97 2.27
CA GLN A 154 -3.04 17.64 1.20
C GLN A 154 -1.69 18.30 1.49
N ASN A 155 -0.62 17.68 1.01
CA ASN A 155 0.74 18.23 1.13
C ASN A 155 1.20 18.51 2.56
N LYS A 156 0.64 17.83 3.55
CA LYS A 156 1.10 17.94 4.94
C LYS A 156 2.57 17.54 5.07
N TRP A 157 2.97 16.52 4.31
CA TRP A 157 4.33 16.04 4.19
C TRP A 157 4.77 16.14 2.72
N THR A 158 4.95 17.38 2.24
CA THR A 158 5.31 17.62 0.84
C THR A 158 6.72 17.15 0.56
N ILE A 159 6.85 16.01 -0.12
CA ILE A 159 8.11 15.44 -0.53
C ILE A 159 8.00 14.91 -1.97
N GLN A 160 9.10 15.04 -2.73
CA GLN A 160 9.19 14.49 -4.08
C GLN A 160 9.66 13.03 -4.02
N VAL A 161 8.77 12.16 -3.62
CA VAL A 161 9.00 10.72 -3.46
C VAL A 161 7.72 9.95 -3.75
N GLU A 162 7.85 8.67 -4.02
CA GLU A 162 6.73 7.76 -4.24
C GLU A 162 6.43 6.98 -2.96
N ILE A 163 5.25 7.19 -2.37
CA ILE A 163 4.81 6.44 -1.19
C ILE A 163 3.91 5.24 -1.58
N ALA A 164 3.43 5.19 -2.82
CA ALA A 164 2.57 4.12 -3.29
C ALA A 164 3.27 3.16 -4.25
N PHE A 165 2.63 2.01 -4.45
CA PHE A 165 2.95 1.03 -5.48
C PHE A 165 1.87 1.04 -6.56
N PRO A 166 2.18 0.65 -7.81
CA PRO A 166 1.15 0.27 -8.76
C PRO A 166 0.31 -0.87 -8.20
N GLN A 167 -1.01 -0.70 -8.20
CA GLN A 167 -1.97 -1.56 -7.51
C GLN A 167 -2.30 -2.81 -8.34
N TRP A 168 -1.28 -3.63 -8.64
CA TRP A 168 -1.42 -4.85 -9.45
C TRP A 168 -2.17 -5.97 -8.73
N VAL A 169 -2.13 -5.97 -7.38
CA VAL A 169 -2.77 -6.99 -6.55
C VAL A 169 -3.41 -6.34 -5.33
N LEU A 170 -4.43 -6.99 -4.78
CA LEU A 170 -5.06 -6.56 -3.53
C LEU A 170 -4.14 -6.82 -2.33
N GLY A 171 -4.36 -6.07 -1.25
CA GLY A 171 -3.65 -6.26 0.02
C GLY A 171 -2.25 -5.63 0.08
N MET A 172 -1.85 -4.85 -0.93
CA MET A 172 -0.62 -4.06 -0.86
C MET A 172 -0.79 -2.92 0.13
N SER A 173 0.26 -2.64 0.91
CA SER A 173 0.31 -1.49 1.81
C SER A 173 1.73 -0.93 1.88
N SER A 174 1.85 0.39 1.91
CA SER A 174 3.12 1.10 2.00
C SER A 174 3.24 1.96 3.25
N PHE A 175 2.15 2.14 3.99
CA PHE A 175 2.13 2.86 5.26
C PHE A 175 1.01 2.37 6.17
N SER A 176 1.13 2.71 7.44
CA SER A 176 0.14 2.41 8.49
C SER A 176 0.15 3.52 9.54
N CYS A 177 -0.86 3.58 10.42
CA CYS A 177 -0.94 4.57 11.48
C CYS A 177 -0.33 4.07 12.79
N VAL A 178 0.38 4.94 13.49
CA VAL A 178 0.93 4.72 14.83
C VAL A 178 0.47 5.87 15.70
N GLY A 179 -0.56 5.64 16.50
CA GLY A 179 -1.25 6.71 17.21
C GLY A 179 -1.76 7.78 16.25
N ASP A 180 -1.23 8.99 16.35
CA ASP A 180 -1.55 10.13 15.48
C ASP A 180 -0.59 10.32 14.31
N ASP A 181 0.51 9.57 14.30
CA ASP A 181 1.54 9.63 13.27
C ASP A 181 1.32 8.53 12.24
N VAL A 182 2.04 8.63 11.11
CA VAL A 182 2.04 7.62 10.05
C VAL A 182 3.45 7.07 9.92
N VAL A 183 3.61 5.77 9.95
CA VAL A 183 4.85 5.10 9.56
C VAL A 183 4.70 4.57 8.15
N GLY A 184 5.66 4.86 7.27
CA GLY A 184 5.55 4.47 5.87
C GLY A 184 6.89 4.30 5.17
N ALA A 185 6.86 3.50 4.12
CA ALA A 185 7.95 3.36 3.18
C ALA A 185 7.75 4.31 2.01
N PHE A 186 8.83 4.87 1.51
CA PHE A 186 8.84 5.71 0.33
C PHE A 186 10.06 5.43 -0.55
N ALA A 187 9.90 5.56 -1.85
CA ALA A 187 10.98 5.42 -2.82
C ALA A 187 11.49 6.78 -3.29
N LYS A 188 12.80 6.92 -3.29
CA LYS A 188 13.50 8.04 -3.93
C LYS A 188 14.71 7.50 -4.71
N ASP A 189 14.82 7.90 -5.98
CA ASP A 189 15.89 7.42 -6.85
C ASP A 189 16.04 5.87 -6.88
N GLY A 190 14.89 5.17 -6.85
CA GLY A 190 14.81 3.71 -6.86
C GLY A 190 15.04 3.02 -5.51
N VAL A 191 15.45 3.74 -4.48
CA VAL A 191 15.74 3.20 -3.14
C VAL A 191 14.57 3.46 -2.20
N TRP A 192 14.09 2.41 -1.55
CA TRP A 192 13.06 2.51 -0.53
C TRP A 192 13.68 2.82 0.83
N SER A 193 13.04 3.71 1.55
CA SER A 193 13.38 4.10 2.92
C SER A 193 12.15 4.04 3.79
N LEU A 194 12.34 3.85 5.10
CA LEU A 194 11.28 3.84 6.09
C LEU A 194 11.30 5.16 6.88
N ALA A 195 10.16 5.78 7.10
CA ALA A 195 10.05 7.00 7.87
C ALA A 195 8.81 7.07 8.77
N LEU A 196 8.93 7.83 9.83
CA LEU A 196 7.81 8.28 10.64
C LEU A 196 7.43 9.70 10.20
N PHE A 197 6.20 9.84 9.75
CA PHE A 197 5.56 11.09 9.33
C PHE A 197 4.75 11.64 10.49
N HIS A 198 5.33 12.58 11.21
CA HIS A 198 4.69 13.14 12.41
C HIS A 198 3.51 14.05 12.08
N ASN A 199 2.49 14.01 12.91
CA ASN A 199 1.29 14.82 12.73
C ASN A 199 1.57 16.34 12.76
N ASN A 200 2.72 16.78 13.27
CA ASN A 200 3.19 18.17 13.20
C ASN A 200 3.80 18.57 11.85
N GLY A 201 3.88 17.63 10.88
CA GLY A 201 4.44 17.84 9.53
C GLY A 201 5.93 17.50 9.40
N SER A 202 6.64 17.16 10.48
CA SER A 202 8.03 16.70 10.39
C SER A 202 8.12 15.23 9.91
N ILE A 203 9.25 14.89 9.30
CA ILE A 203 9.53 13.53 8.82
C ILE A 203 10.82 13.06 9.49
N GLN A 204 10.79 11.88 10.08
CA GLN A 204 11.94 11.25 10.73
C GLN A 204 12.26 9.94 10.00
N ILE A 205 13.44 9.85 9.40
CA ILE A 205 13.93 8.60 8.80
C ILE A 205 14.20 7.58 9.92
N ILE A 206 13.78 6.36 9.68
CA ILE A 206 14.05 5.22 10.56
C ILE A 206 15.27 4.50 10.03
N ASP A 207 16.35 4.50 10.84
CA ASP A 207 17.60 3.85 10.48
C ASP A 207 17.46 2.33 10.62
N GLN A 208 17.74 1.63 9.53
CA GLN A 208 17.62 0.18 9.40
C GLN A 208 18.37 -0.29 8.12
N PRO A 209 18.77 -1.58 7.97
CA PRO A 209 19.63 -2.01 6.86
C PRO A 209 18.89 -2.39 5.57
N PHE A 210 17.57 -2.22 5.49
CA PHE A 210 16.78 -2.63 4.34
C PHE A 210 16.51 -1.46 3.41
N ASN A 211 16.36 -1.75 2.11
CA ASN A 211 16.07 -0.77 1.06
C ASN A 211 14.94 -1.20 0.11
N GLU A 212 14.19 -2.21 0.52
CA GLU A 212 12.93 -2.65 -0.08
C GLU A 212 11.92 -2.93 1.03
N PHE A 213 10.69 -2.45 0.85
CA PHE A 213 9.60 -2.64 1.80
C PHE A 213 8.29 -2.88 1.07
N SER A 214 7.44 -3.74 1.65
CA SER A 214 6.05 -3.95 1.24
C SER A 214 5.24 -4.51 2.40
N GLY A 215 3.90 -4.49 2.28
CA GLY A 215 3.02 -5.11 3.26
C GLY A 215 3.18 -4.54 4.67
N LEU A 216 3.19 -3.19 4.79
CA LEU A 216 3.37 -2.51 6.07
C LEU A 216 2.09 -2.54 6.90
N TYR A 217 2.22 -3.03 8.13
CA TYR A 217 1.16 -2.97 9.15
C TYR A 217 1.75 -2.56 10.47
N SER A 218 1.02 -1.74 11.22
CA SER A 218 1.42 -1.35 12.56
C SER A 218 0.33 -1.64 13.58
N ASN A 219 0.74 -1.91 14.80
CA ASN A 219 -0.11 -2.04 15.96
C ASN A 219 0.60 -1.41 17.16
N GLN A 220 -0.01 -0.40 17.77
CA GLN A 220 0.63 0.41 18.81
C GLN A 220 1.99 0.96 18.32
N ASN A 221 3.09 0.57 18.95
CA ASN A 221 4.44 1.02 18.61
C ASN A 221 5.21 0.02 17.73
N ARG A 222 4.59 -1.07 17.31
CA ARG A 222 5.24 -2.08 16.47
C ARG A 222 4.84 -1.93 15.02
N LEU A 223 5.82 -1.99 14.13
CA LEU A 223 5.65 -2.10 12.70
C LEU A 223 6.15 -3.46 12.23
N VAL A 224 5.38 -4.08 11.36
CA VAL A 224 5.77 -5.30 10.63
C VAL A 224 5.72 -5.01 9.15
N ALA A 225 6.70 -5.48 8.39
CA ALA A 225 6.77 -5.35 6.94
C ALA A 225 7.47 -6.55 6.32
N ILE A 226 7.26 -6.77 5.03
CA ILE A 226 8.15 -7.58 4.22
C ILE A 226 9.30 -6.68 3.80
N SER A 227 10.54 -7.09 4.02
CA SER A 227 11.71 -6.30 3.67
C SER A 227 12.85 -7.13 3.12
N SER A 228 13.70 -6.48 2.32
CA SER A 228 14.95 -7.00 1.81
C SER A 228 15.97 -5.90 1.59
N SER A 229 17.21 -6.27 1.32
CA SER A 229 18.21 -5.35 0.79
C SER A 229 19.03 -6.04 -0.30
N SER A 230 19.98 -5.34 -0.89
CA SER A 230 20.88 -5.92 -1.89
C SER A 230 21.70 -7.13 -1.38
N VAL A 231 21.81 -7.30 -0.06
CA VAL A 231 22.60 -8.36 0.58
C VAL A 231 21.83 -9.17 1.62
N ILE A 232 20.61 -8.77 1.96
CA ILE A 232 19.75 -9.45 2.91
C ILE A 232 18.53 -9.96 2.15
N SER A 233 18.32 -11.28 2.17
CA SER A 233 17.16 -11.91 1.52
C SER A 233 15.85 -11.38 2.07
N GLU A 234 14.79 -11.47 1.26
CA GLU A 234 13.45 -11.11 1.68
C GLU A 234 13.01 -11.88 2.93
N GLY A 235 12.28 -11.20 3.80
CA GLY A 235 11.77 -11.76 5.03
C GLY A 235 10.84 -10.82 5.77
N ILE A 236 10.37 -11.27 6.93
CA ILE A 236 9.55 -10.46 7.82
C ILE A 236 10.46 -9.61 8.69
N PHE A 237 10.31 -8.32 8.56
CA PHE A 237 10.95 -7.30 9.41
C PHE A 237 9.93 -6.81 10.44
N GLU A 238 10.34 -6.78 11.69
CA GLU A 238 9.58 -6.23 12.80
C GLU A 238 10.43 -5.20 13.54
N ILE A 239 9.88 -4.02 13.85
CA ILE A 239 10.57 -2.99 14.60
C ILE A 239 9.65 -2.40 15.67
N ASP A 240 10.19 -2.19 16.87
CA ASP A 240 9.61 -1.34 17.90
C ASP A 240 10.01 0.12 17.64
N LEU A 241 9.04 0.99 17.42
CA LEU A 241 9.27 2.39 17.04
C LEU A 241 9.70 3.27 18.21
N LEU A 242 9.60 2.79 19.47
CA LEU A 242 10.03 3.53 20.67
C LEU A 242 11.53 3.35 20.92
N ASP A 243 11.97 2.11 21.08
CA ASP A 243 13.38 1.80 21.38
C ASP A 243 14.21 1.52 20.12
N LYS A 244 13.55 1.40 18.95
CA LYS A 244 14.15 1.14 17.63
C LYS A 244 14.82 -0.23 17.52
N SER A 245 14.54 -1.14 18.45
CA SER A 245 14.97 -2.53 18.32
C SER A 245 14.20 -3.20 17.17
N TRP A 246 14.89 -4.00 16.39
CA TRP A 246 14.28 -4.71 15.28
C TRP A 246 14.77 -6.14 15.15
N GLU A 247 13.95 -6.96 14.53
CA GLU A 247 14.22 -8.35 14.18
C GLU A 247 13.90 -8.59 12.70
N HIS A 248 14.57 -9.54 12.08
CA HIS A 248 14.29 -9.98 10.72
C HIS A 248 14.27 -11.50 10.65
N THR A 249 13.16 -12.05 10.19
CA THR A 249 12.98 -13.47 9.94
C THR A 249 13.02 -13.71 8.43
N PRO A 250 14.12 -14.25 7.88
CA PRO A 250 14.25 -14.45 6.43
C PRO A 250 13.26 -15.51 5.94
N ALA A 251 12.70 -15.29 4.75
CA ALA A 251 11.82 -16.24 4.06
C ALA A 251 12.58 -17.45 3.48
N SER A 252 13.90 -17.33 3.31
CA SER A 252 14.76 -18.39 2.76
C SER A 252 15.90 -18.71 3.71
N SER A 253 16.26 -19.97 3.78
CA SER A 253 17.45 -20.43 4.48
C SER A 253 18.74 -20.36 3.63
N VAL A 254 18.64 -19.88 2.40
CA VAL A 254 19.80 -19.70 1.52
C VAL A 254 20.62 -18.52 2.03
N ILE A 255 21.89 -18.79 2.36
CA ILE A 255 22.85 -17.78 2.76
C ILE A 255 23.90 -17.70 1.65
N LEU A 256 24.02 -16.53 1.04
CA LEU A 256 25.09 -16.22 0.09
C LEU A 256 26.24 -15.53 0.79
N ASP A 257 27.46 -15.81 0.36
CA ASP A 257 28.62 -15.01 0.79
C ASP A 257 28.44 -13.59 0.19
N PRO A 258 28.48 -12.53 0.99
CA PRO A 258 28.38 -11.15 0.47
C PRO A 258 29.40 -10.82 -0.64
N LYS A 259 30.52 -11.57 -0.71
CA LYS A 259 31.52 -11.43 -1.79
C LYS A 259 31.04 -11.99 -3.14
N GLU A 260 30.01 -12.80 -3.12
CA GLU A 260 29.39 -13.39 -4.33
C GLU A 260 28.17 -12.59 -4.80
N ILE A 261 27.86 -11.47 -4.13
CA ILE A 261 26.72 -10.62 -4.45
C ILE A 261 27.22 -9.35 -5.14
N SER A 262 26.78 -9.12 -6.36
CA SER A 262 26.96 -7.83 -7.03
C SER A 262 25.95 -6.84 -6.50
N ILE A 263 26.43 -5.74 -5.93
CA ILE A 263 25.57 -4.68 -5.38
C ILE A 263 25.20 -3.71 -6.50
N GLY A 264 23.89 -3.47 -6.69
CA GLY A 264 23.38 -2.56 -7.68
C GLY A 264 23.76 -1.10 -7.39
N GLU A 265 24.28 -0.42 -8.39
CA GLU A 265 24.57 1.00 -8.39
C GLU A 265 23.47 1.76 -9.11
N SER A 266 22.80 2.70 -8.41
CA SER A 266 21.76 3.54 -8.98
C SER A 266 22.35 4.59 -9.92
N PHE A 267 21.81 4.73 -11.12
CA PHE A 267 22.21 5.80 -12.02
C PHE A 267 21.06 6.27 -12.91
N TRP A 268 21.19 7.48 -13.42
CA TRP A 268 20.27 8.09 -14.34
C TRP A 268 20.93 8.33 -15.69
N PHE A 269 20.22 8.02 -16.77
CA PHE A 269 20.67 8.35 -18.12
C PHE A 269 19.57 9.05 -18.92
N THR A 270 19.94 9.62 -20.05
CA THR A 270 18.98 10.28 -20.93
C THR A 270 18.52 9.29 -22.00
N GLY A 271 17.22 9.02 -22.05
CA GLY A 271 16.58 8.18 -23.04
C GLY A 271 16.45 8.86 -24.41
N SER A 272 15.78 8.17 -25.34
CA SER A 272 15.65 8.62 -26.74
C SER A 272 14.87 9.94 -26.91
N ASN A 273 13.98 10.27 -26.00
CA ASN A 273 13.13 11.47 -26.03
C ASN A 273 13.63 12.57 -25.08
N GLU A 274 14.89 12.53 -24.67
CA GLU A 274 15.47 13.38 -23.63
C GLU A 274 14.89 13.15 -22.23
N ASP A 275 14.06 12.11 -22.06
CA ASP A 275 13.53 11.72 -20.76
C ASP A 275 14.63 11.17 -19.86
N LYS A 276 14.53 11.46 -18.57
CA LYS A 276 15.42 10.86 -17.57
C LYS A 276 14.94 9.46 -17.25
N VAL A 277 15.83 8.48 -17.39
CA VAL A 277 15.56 7.08 -17.12
C VAL A 277 16.47 6.59 -16.01
N HIS A 278 15.86 6.00 -14.98
CA HIS A 278 16.57 5.37 -13.87
C HIS A 278 16.96 3.93 -14.22
N ALA A 279 18.12 3.47 -13.79
CA ALA A 279 18.57 2.10 -13.92
C ALA A 279 19.47 1.67 -12.75
N TRP A 280 19.57 0.38 -12.58
CA TRP A 280 20.50 -0.28 -11.68
C TRP A 280 21.61 -0.93 -12.51
N TYR A 281 22.87 -0.65 -12.18
CA TYR A 281 24.02 -1.31 -12.77
C TYR A 281 24.60 -2.28 -11.74
N TYR A 282 24.72 -3.53 -12.11
CA TYR A 282 25.35 -4.58 -11.31
C TYR A 282 26.72 -4.88 -11.92
N PRO A 283 27.83 -4.43 -11.29
CA PRO A 283 29.16 -4.66 -11.82
C PRO A 283 29.54 -6.14 -11.78
N PRO A 284 30.28 -6.65 -12.77
CA PRO A 284 30.71 -8.05 -12.75
C PRO A 284 31.68 -8.31 -11.61
N LEU A 285 31.45 -9.37 -10.85
CA LEU A 285 32.35 -9.81 -9.81
C LEU A 285 33.53 -10.58 -10.41
N ASN A 286 34.74 -10.27 -9.97
CA ASN A 286 35.96 -11.03 -10.31
C ASN A 286 36.20 -11.23 -11.83
N SER A 287 35.74 -10.30 -12.65
CA SER A 287 35.93 -10.39 -14.09
C SER A 287 37.41 -10.25 -14.46
N GLN A 288 37.96 -11.27 -15.15
CA GLN A 288 39.27 -11.22 -15.79
C GLN A 288 39.19 -10.67 -17.22
N ILE A 289 37.98 -10.38 -17.71
CA ILE A 289 37.72 -9.88 -19.05
C ILE A 289 37.57 -8.37 -18.97
N SER A 290 38.30 -7.61 -19.79
CA SER A 290 38.27 -6.15 -19.77
C SER A 290 36.91 -5.57 -20.21
N LEU A 291 36.17 -6.28 -21.05
CA LEU A 291 34.84 -5.91 -21.52
C LEU A 291 33.92 -7.16 -21.45
N PRO A 292 33.36 -7.45 -20.28
CA PRO A 292 32.43 -8.54 -20.14
C PRO A 292 31.11 -8.26 -20.93
N PRO A 293 30.36 -9.29 -21.33
CA PRO A 293 29.04 -9.10 -21.92
C PRO A 293 28.11 -8.32 -20.99
N LEU A 294 27.30 -7.43 -21.56
CA LEU A 294 26.25 -6.71 -20.82
C LEU A 294 24.91 -7.44 -21.01
N LEU A 295 24.28 -7.78 -19.89
CA LEU A 295 22.90 -8.26 -19.86
C LEU A 295 21.99 -7.11 -19.46
N VAL A 296 20.99 -6.81 -20.29
CA VAL A 296 19.98 -5.79 -19.97
C VAL A 296 18.66 -6.47 -19.64
N LYS A 297 18.13 -6.22 -18.44
CA LYS A 297 16.82 -6.71 -17.99
C LYS A 297 15.91 -5.51 -17.73
N SER A 298 14.74 -5.46 -18.36
CA SER A 298 13.70 -4.48 -18.05
C SER A 298 12.72 -5.08 -17.04
N HIS A 299 12.09 -4.23 -16.20
CA HIS A 299 10.98 -4.68 -15.38
C HIS A 299 9.79 -5.07 -16.26
N SER A 300 8.90 -5.92 -15.73
CA SER A 300 7.63 -6.30 -16.35
C SER A 300 6.57 -5.21 -16.16
N GLY A 301 5.50 -5.30 -16.91
CA GLY A 301 4.35 -4.41 -16.82
C GLY A 301 4.23 -3.55 -18.06
N PRO A 302 3.47 -2.44 -18.09
CA PRO A 302 4.15 -1.15 -18.26
C PRO A 302 4.41 -0.40 -16.96
N THR A 303 3.48 -0.38 -16.02
CA THR A 303 3.62 0.37 -14.77
C THR A 303 4.35 -0.47 -13.72
N GLY A 304 5.52 -0.05 -13.33
CA GLY A 304 6.37 -0.73 -12.37
C GLY A 304 7.70 -0.02 -12.18
N MET A 305 8.58 -0.60 -11.38
CA MET A 305 9.94 -0.13 -11.17
C MET A 305 10.89 -1.32 -11.01
N ALA A 306 12.13 -1.16 -11.45
CA ALA A 306 13.20 -2.07 -11.10
C ALA A 306 13.60 -1.86 -9.63
N ARG A 307 13.70 -2.95 -8.89
CA ARG A 307 14.05 -2.95 -7.47
C ARG A 307 15.50 -3.39 -7.28
N CYS A 308 16.11 -2.97 -6.16
CA CYS A 308 17.50 -3.30 -5.84
C CYS A 308 17.65 -4.39 -4.76
N GLY A 309 16.55 -4.98 -4.30
CA GLY A 309 16.56 -6.11 -3.38
C GLY A 309 17.30 -7.31 -3.95
N LEU A 310 17.82 -8.17 -3.08
CA LEU A 310 18.52 -9.39 -3.49
C LEU A 310 17.55 -10.30 -4.28
N ASP A 311 17.85 -10.48 -5.55
CA ASP A 311 17.12 -11.33 -6.48
C ASP A 311 18.08 -12.36 -7.07
N LEU A 312 17.82 -13.64 -6.84
CA LEU A 312 18.65 -14.74 -7.33
C LEU A 312 18.42 -15.07 -8.81
N GLU A 313 17.50 -14.36 -9.47
CA GLU A 313 17.27 -14.49 -10.92
C GLU A 313 18.11 -13.49 -11.76
N VAL A 314 18.85 -12.62 -11.12
CA VAL A 314 19.64 -11.55 -11.75
C VAL A 314 21.13 -11.81 -11.60
#